data_855301e1a30bbcfefc1c4de8a64f7c60
#
_entry.id   855301e1a30bbcfefc1c4de8a64f7c60
#
_cell.length_a   1.000
_cell.length_b   1.000
_cell.length_c   1.000
_cell.angle_alpha   90.00
_cell.angle_beta   90.00
_cell.angle_gamma   90.00
#
_symmetry.space_group_name_H-M   'P 1'
#
loop_
_entity.id
_entity.type
_entity.pdbx_description
1 polymer ?
#
loop_
_entity_poly.entity_id
_entity_poly.type
_entity_poly.pdbx_seq_one_letter_code
_entity_poly.pdbx_strand_id
1 'polypeptide(L)'
;ANNWLKVSPIKEVDPCLDNSPVLFTDFITDWLKMMKSRVEITTYTSYERAIIHKIVPYFEPLHYTLQDMEQHPKYIQDFYQHELDRGLTANTVIHYHANIRKCLQYAFQIGMIRSNPADRVERPRKEKFKSEIYSGEELEQLFKVIQGDPSEFGVIMAAFYGLRRSEIVGLKWDAIDFENKKISIQHTVVTAKVNGTVTEIARDKTKTKSSCRTLPLIPACEQMLNKMKKEQEQNRKVCGKSYCTDYLDYIYVDPMGKRIRPDFLSQHFPDFLVAHQMK
;
A
#
# COMPACT_ATOMS: atom_id res chain seq x y z
N ALA A 1 -16.40 -4.64 26.97
CA ALA A 1 -15.84 -5.89 27.49
C ALA A 1 -14.90 -6.46 26.43
N ASN A 2 -13.62 -6.43 26.75
CA ASN A 2 -12.51 -6.78 25.86
C ASN A 2 -12.43 -8.29 25.65
N ASN A 3 -12.66 -8.75 24.44
CA ASN A 3 -12.52 -10.16 24.05
C ASN A 3 -11.30 -10.32 23.12
N TRP A 4 -10.08 -9.97 23.62
CA TRP A 4 -8.83 -9.99 22.85
C TRP A 4 -7.88 -11.14 23.21
N LEU A 5 -8.33 -12.15 23.97
CA LEU A 5 -7.48 -13.24 24.43
C LEU A 5 -8.12 -14.61 24.16
N LYS A 6 -8.19 -14.99 22.87
CA LYS A 6 -8.15 -16.43 22.49
C LYS A 6 -7.20 -16.57 21.30
N VAL A 7 -5.91 -16.48 21.58
CA VAL A 7 -4.84 -16.98 20.72
C VAL A 7 -4.70 -18.45 21.04
N SER A 8 -4.91 -19.32 20.05
CA SER A 8 -4.52 -20.73 20.17
C SER A 8 -3.05 -20.77 20.52
N PRO A 9 -2.63 -21.60 21.50
CA PRO A 9 -1.23 -21.69 21.87
C PRO A 9 -0.46 -22.14 20.62
N ILE A 10 0.54 -21.35 20.23
CA ILE A 10 1.67 -21.83 19.42
C ILE A 10 2.18 -23.04 20.18
N LYS A 11 2.38 -24.19 19.52
CA LYS A 11 3.08 -25.31 20.12
C LYS A 11 4.27 -24.73 20.86
N GLU A 12 4.25 -24.84 22.19
CA GLU A 12 5.42 -24.56 22.99
C GLU A 12 6.51 -25.48 22.43
N VAL A 13 7.48 -24.88 21.77
CA VAL A 13 8.76 -25.56 21.53
C VAL A 13 9.36 -25.65 22.90
N ASP A 14 9.38 -26.86 23.41
CA ASP A 14 9.96 -27.19 24.69
C ASP A 14 11.42 -26.67 24.71
N PRO A 15 11.80 -25.68 25.55
CA PRO A 15 13.12 -25.09 25.51
C PRO A 15 14.24 -26.05 25.86
N CYS A 16 13.93 -27.31 26.15
CA CYS A 16 14.87 -28.32 26.62
C CYS A 16 15.37 -29.33 25.60
N LEU A 17 14.95 -29.26 24.32
CA LEU A 17 15.24 -30.37 23.39
C LEU A 17 16.03 -30.04 22.12
N ASP A 18 16.33 -28.76 21.81
CA ASP A 18 17.24 -28.47 20.71
C ASP A 18 18.06 -27.21 21.01
N ASN A 19 19.31 -27.43 21.48
CA ASN A 19 20.31 -26.39 21.72
C ASN A 19 20.97 -25.92 20.39
N SER A 20 20.41 -26.25 19.23
CA SER A 20 20.95 -25.79 17.96
C SER A 20 20.75 -24.28 17.81
N PRO A 21 21.79 -23.57 17.36
CA PRO A 21 21.70 -22.12 17.17
C PRO A 21 20.67 -21.80 16.07
N VAL A 22 19.68 -20.98 16.41
CA VAL A 22 18.62 -20.56 15.46
C VAL A 22 19.16 -19.51 14.52
N LEU A 23 19.15 -19.78 13.23
CA LEU A 23 19.57 -18.81 12.21
C LEU A 23 18.59 -17.62 12.17
N PHE A 24 19.12 -16.42 12.02
CA PHE A 24 18.32 -15.21 11.90
C PHE A 24 17.37 -15.26 10.69
N THR A 25 17.82 -15.84 9.58
CA THR A 25 17.03 -15.99 8.33
C THR A 25 15.84 -16.92 8.50
N ASP A 26 16.00 -18.01 9.24
CA ASP A 26 14.92 -18.93 9.54
C ASP A 26 13.92 -18.27 10.47
N PHE A 27 14.42 -17.63 11.52
CA PHE A 27 13.59 -16.94 12.50
C PHE A 27 12.74 -15.82 11.87
N ILE A 28 13.35 -14.95 11.05
CA ILE A 28 12.61 -13.85 10.42
C ILE A 28 11.57 -14.35 9.40
N THR A 29 11.86 -15.48 8.73
CA THR A 29 10.93 -16.13 7.82
C THR A 29 9.73 -16.74 8.57
N ASP A 30 9.96 -17.39 9.69
CA ASP A 30 8.89 -17.94 10.53
C ASP A 30 8.09 -16.83 11.21
N TRP A 31 8.75 -15.77 11.67
CA TRP A 31 8.07 -14.58 12.15
C TRP A 31 7.17 -13.95 11.06
N LEU A 32 7.64 -13.89 9.81
CA LEU A 32 6.82 -13.40 8.70
C LEU A 32 5.58 -14.27 8.49
N LYS A 33 5.70 -15.59 8.52
CA LYS A 33 4.55 -16.52 8.42
C LYS A 33 3.51 -16.23 9.50
N MET A 34 3.97 -16.03 10.75
CA MET A 34 3.11 -15.67 11.87
C MET A 34 2.39 -14.33 11.65
N MET A 35 3.05 -13.36 11.02
CA MET A 35 2.44 -12.04 10.73
C MET A 35 1.28 -12.10 9.74
N LYS A 36 1.16 -13.16 8.94
CA LYS A 36 0.09 -13.32 7.94
C LYS A 36 -1.32 -13.19 8.53
N SER A 37 -1.54 -13.70 9.73
CA SER A 37 -2.83 -13.61 10.43
C SER A 37 -2.99 -12.38 11.34
N ARG A 38 -1.90 -11.61 11.55
CA ARG A 38 -1.86 -10.51 12.53
C ARG A 38 -1.92 -9.12 11.91
N VAL A 39 -1.64 -9.00 10.63
CA VAL A 39 -1.63 -7.72 9.95
C VAL A 39 -2.50 -7.75 8.70
N GLU A 40 -2.86 -6.58 8.21
CA GLU A 40 -3.57 -6.43 6.95
C GLU A 40 -2.74 -6.97 5.79
N ILE A 41 -3.41 -7.58 4.80
CA ILE A 41 -2.76 -8.23 3.65
C ILE A 41 -1.76 -7.31 2.93
N THR A 42 -2.08 -6.02 2.78
CA THR A 42 -1.18 -5.02 2.17
C THR A 42 0.08 -4.78 3.00
N THR A 43 -0.03 -4.87 4.33
CA THR A 43 1.11 -4.77 5.24
C THR A 43 1.94 -6.05 5.16
N TYR A 44 1.28 -7.22 5.14
CA TYR A 44 1.94 -8.50 5.00
C TYR A 44 2.76 -8.57 3.71
N THR A 45 2.19 -8.21 2.56
CA THR A 45 2.90 -8.23 1.27
C THR A 45 4.06 -7.23 1.22
N SER A 46 3.96 -6.11 1.95
CA SER A 46 5.09 -5.19 2.12
C SER A 46 6.22 -5.82 2.94
N TYR A 47 5.89 -6.52 4.03
CA TYR A 47 6.87 -7.26 4.84
C TYR A 47 7.52 -8.39 4.03
N GLU A 48 6.70 -9.20 3.36
CA GLU A 48 7.16 -10.30 2.50
C GLU A 48 8.16 -9.80 1.45
N ARG A 49 7.83 -8.70 0.75
CA ARG A 49 8.72 -8.10 -0.23
C ARG A 49 10.07 -7.68 0.35
N ALA A 50 10.06 -7.05 1.53
CA ALA A 50 11.30 -6.61 2.18
C ALA A 50 12.11 -7.80 2.70
N ILE A 51 11.45 -8.75 3.37
CA ILE A 51 12.12 -9.87 4.04
C ILE A 51 12.63 -10.88 3.02
N ILE A 52 11.75 -11.43 2.18
CA ILE A 52 12.09 -12.54 1.29
C ILE A 52 12.99 -12.11 0.13
N HIS A 53 12.84 -10.87 -0.37
CA HIS A 53 13.60 -10.45 -1.56
C HIS A 53 14.80 -9.55 -1.25
N LYS A 54 14.99 -9.13 0.02
CA LYS A 54 16.10 -8.23 0.38
C LYS A 54 16.86 -8.67 1.63
N ILE A 55 16.15 -8.85 2.75
CA ILE A 55 16.79 -9.16 4.03
C ILE A 55 17.35 -10.58 4.03
N VAL A 56 16.50 -11.58 3.74
CA VAL A 56 16.92 -12.99 3.74
C VAL A 56 18.07 -13.24 2.75
N PRO A 57 18.02 -12.82 1.47
CA PRO A 57 19.11 -13.09 0.52
C PRO A 57 20.46 -12.46 0.92
N TYR A 58 20.46 -11.38 1.69
CA TYR A 58 21.70 -10.80 2.21
C TYR A 58 22.29 -11.62 3.36
N PHE A 59 21.46 -12.04 4.32
CA PHE A 59 21.92 -12.73 5.52
C PHE A 59 22.09 -14.24 5.35
N GLU A 60 21.43 -14.85 4.36
CA GLU A 60 21.45 -16.31 4.14
C GLU A 60 22.87 -16.87 3.97
N PRO A 61 23.74 -16.31 3.11
CA PRO A 61 25.10 -16.83 2.94
C PRO A 61 26.01 -16.58 4.16
N LEU A 62 25.60 -15.72 5.08
CA LEU A 62 26.39 -15.34 6.25
C LEU A 62 26.13 -16.25 7.46
N HIS A 63 25.05 -17.03 7.44
CA HIS A 63 24.65 -18.00 8.47
C HIS A 63 24.67 -17.45 9.89
N TYR A 64 24.34 -16.16 10.09
CA TYR A 64 24.30 -15.58 11.44
C TYR A 64 23.12 -16.10 12.25
N THR A 65 23.41 -16.45 13.50
CA THR A 65 22.40 -16.86 14.50
C THR A 65 21.76 -15.63 15.15
N LEU A 66 20.66 -15.83 15.87
CA LEU A 66 20.06 -14.77 16.69
C LEU A 66 21.02 -14.22 17.73
N GLN A 67 21.87 -15.09 18.30
CA GLN A 67 22.89 -14.73 19.28
C GLN A 67 24.02 -13.90 18.63
N ASP A 68 24.44 -14.25 17.41
CA ASP A 68 25.41 -13.46 16.66
C ASP A 68 24.87 -12.07 16.35
N MET A 69 23.59 -11.97 15.94
CA MET A 69 22.94 -10.69 15.71
C MET A 69 22.86 -9.84 16.98
N GLU A 70 22.56 -10.45 18.13
CA GLU A 70 22.52 -9.76 19.42
C GLU A 70 23.90 -9.23 19.84
N GLN A 71 24.93 -10.06 19.72
CA GLN A 71 26.31 -9.72 20.12
C GLN A 71 26.95 -8.68 19.18
N HIS A 72 26.60 -8.72 17.89
CA HIS A 72 27.21 -7.92 16.84
C HIS A 72 26.18 -7.08 16.07
N PRO A 73 25.60 -6.03 16.66
CA PRO A 73 24.64 -5.14 15.95
C PRO A 73 25.22 -4.56 14.65
N LYS A 74 26.55 -4.54 14.52
CA LYS A 74 27.24 -4.10 13.32
C LYS A 74 26.80 -4.87 12.06
N TYR A 75 26.41 -6.13 12.16
CA TYR A 75 25.90 -6.90 11.00
C TYR A 75 24.65 -6.27 10.38
N ILE A 76 23.79 -5.68 11.21
CA ILE A 76 22.62 -4.94 10.74
C ILE A 76 23.05 -3.62 10.10
N GLN A 77 24.05 -2.94 10.66
CA GLN A 77 24.61 -1.70 10.11
C GLN A 77 25.26 -1.94 8.75
N ASP A 78 26.01 -3.04 8.59
CA ASP A 78 26.65 -3.43 7.33
C ASP A 78 25.61 -3.73 6.24
N PHE A 79 24.47 -4.35 6.59
CA PHE A 79 23.34 -4.51 5.67
C PHE A 79 22.80 -3.18 5.19
N TYR A 80 22.64 -2.18 6.07
CA TYR A 80 22.15 -0.86 5.66
C TYR A 80 23.11 -0.18 4.70
N GLN A 81 24.42 -0.26 4.99
CA GLN A 81 25.43 0.31 4.11
C GLN A 81 25.42 -0.37 2.74
N HIS A 82 25.36 -1.71 2.71
CA HIS A 82 25.27 -2.48 1.48
C HIS A 82 24.06 -2.05 0.62
N GLU A 83 22.88 -1.85 1.22
CA GLU A 83 21.70 -1.44 0.46
C GLU A 83 21.79 0.02 -0.03
N LEU A 84 22.41 0.91 0.74
CA LEU A 84 22.70 2.29 0.32
C LEU A 84 23.71 2.34 -0.84
N ASP A 85 24.79 1.55 -0.77
CA ASP A 85 25.82 1.45 -1.81
C ASP A 85 25.24 0.91 -3.13
N ARG A 86 24.17 0.11 -3.06
CA ARG A 86 23.40 -0.33 -4.22
C ARG A 86 22.45 0.74 -4.79
N GLY A 87 22.45 1.95 -4.23
CA GLY A 87 21.66 3.08 -4.69
C GLY A 87 20.24 3.15 -4.12
N LEU A 88 19.91 2.40 -3.07
CA LEU A 88 18.60 2.54 -2.42
C LEU A 88 18.56 3.82 -1.58
N THR A 89 17.39 4.43 -1.53
CA THR A 89 17.17 5.64 -0.71
C THR A 89 17.19 5.32 0.78
N ALA A 90 17.64 6.29 1.58
CA ALA A 90 17.61 6.20 3.05
C ALA A 90 16.22 5.81 3.58
N ASN A 91 15.16 6.34 2.99
CA ASN A 91 13.79 5.99 3.37
C ASN A 91 13.47 4.49 3.16
N THR A 92 13.97 3.87 2.09
CA THR A 92 13.81 2.42 1.85
C THR A 92 14.53 1.60 2.90
N VAL A 93 15.77 1.95 3.24
CA VAL A 93 16.55 1.26 4.28
C VAL A 93 15.92 1.40 5.67
N ILE A 94 15.30 2.57 5.97
CA ILE A 94 14.51 2.77 7.19
C ILE A 94 13.32 1.78 7.26
N HIS A 95 12.68 1.47 6.15
CA HIS A 95 11.63 0.44 6.11
C HIS A 95 12.18 -0.96 6.37
N TYR A 96 13.37 -1.30 5.88
CA TYR A 96 14.03 -2.57 6.21
C TYR A 96 14.39 -2.65 7.69
N HIS A 97 14.96 -1.58 8.25
CA HIS A 97 15.19 -1.46 9.69
C HIS A 97 13.92 -1.75 10.50
N ALA A 98 12.78 -1.16 10.12
CA ALA A 98 11.54 -1.37 10.84
C ALA A 98 11.09 -2.84 10.86
N ASN A 99 11.32 -3.60 9.77
CA ASN A 99 11.02 -5.03 9.72
C ASN A 99 11.98 -5.84 10.60
N ILE A 100 13.30 -5.62 10.48
CA ILE A 100 14.33 -6.29 11.29
C ILE A 100 14.07 -6.02 12.77
N ARG A 101 13.89 -4.74 13.13
CA ARG A 101 13.65 -4.33 14.51
C ARG A 101 12.39 -5.00 15.10
N LYS A 102 11.31 -5.07 14.34
CA LYS A 102 10.05 -5.67 14.79
C LYS A 102 10.18 -7.18 14.99
N CYS A 103 10.89 -7.86 14.10
CA CYS A 103 11.20 -9.28 14.24
C CYS A 103 12.07 -9.55 15.47
N LEU A 104 13.19 -8.84 15.63
CA LEU A 104 14.11 -9.01 16.76
C LEU A 104 13.47 -8.56 18.09
N GLN A 105 12.54 -7.61 18.07
CA GLN A 105 11.73 -7.29 19.24
C GLN A 105 10.85 -8.46 19.69
N TYR A 106 10.31 -9.21 18.72
CA TYR A 106 9.58 -10.43 19.05
C TYR A 106 10.50 -11.50 19.62
N ALA A 107 11.71 -11.71 19.07
CA ALA A 107 12.71 -12.63 19.64
C ALA A 107 13.08 -12.25 21.09
N PHE A 108 13.22 -10.96 21.40
CA PHE A 108 13.43 -10.46 22.74
C PHE A 108 12.23 -10.76 23.66
N GLN A 109 11.01 -10.51 23.21
CA GLN A 109 9.79 -10.72 24.00
C GLN A 109 9.57 -12.20 24.39
N ILE A 110 10.00 -13.14 23.53
CA ILE A 110 9.90 -14.58 23.81
C ILE A 110 11.16 -15.16 24.47
N GLY A 111 12.13 -14.31 24.83
CA GLY A 111 13.32 -14.70 25.60
C GLY A 111 14.44 -15.36 24.79
N MET A 112 14.39 -15.35 23.44
CA MET A 112 15.46 -15.94 22.62
C MET A 112 16.72 -15.08 22.57
N ILE A 113 16.59 -13.77 22.76
CA ILE A 113 17.69 -12.80 22.92
C ILE A 113 17.43 -11.92 24.13
N ARG A 114 18.48 -11.34 24.71
CA ARG A 114 18.42 -10.52 25.93
C ARG A 114 18.15 -9.05 25.65
N SER A 115 18.46 -8.61 24.43
CA SER A 115 18.27 -7.22 23.97
C SER A 115 18.02 -7.18 22.48
N ASN A 116 17.31 -6.12 22.01
CA ASN A 116 17.11 -5.94 20.58
C ASN A 116 18.31 -5.24 19.95
N PRO A 117 19.13 -5.93 19.13
CA PRO A 117 20.32 -5.33 18.53
C PRO A 117 19.98 -4.20 17.53
N ALA A 118 18.78 -4.20 16.95
CA ALA A 118 18.34 -3.14 16.05
C ALA A 118 18.12 -1.79 16.74
N ASP A 119 18.01 -1.75 18.08
CA ASP A 119 17.98 -0.50 18.85
C ASP A 119 19.37 0.13 19.05
N ARG A 120 20.43 -0.61 18.75
CA ARG A 120 21.84 -0.22 18.93
C ARG A 120 22.52 0.20 17.64
N VAL A 121 21.80 0.20 16.51
CA VAL A 121 22.32 0.61 15.20
C VAL A 121 21.83 1.99 14.81
N GLU A 122 22.68 2.71 14.08
CA GLU A 122 22.34 4.04 13.56
C GLU A 122 21.51 3.90 12.28
N ARG A 123 20.30 4.48 12.30
CA ARG A 123 19.43 4.53 11.12
C ARG A 123 19.88 5.61 10.16
N PRO A 124 19.80 5.40 8.84
CA PRO A 124 19.98 6.47 7.88
C PRO A 124 19.06 7.66 8.18
N ARG A 125 19.55 8.87 7.92
CA ARG A 125 18.73 10.07 8.09
C ARG A 125 17.64 10.11 7.03
N LYS A 126 16.40 10.35 7.49
CA LYS A 126 15.25 10.49 6.60
C LYS A 126 15.45 11.68 5.66
N GLU A 127 15.40 11.43 4.38
CA GLU A 127 15.36 12.48 3.38
C GLU A 127 14.00 13.18 3.39
N LYS A 128 14.02 14.50 3.45
CA LYS A 128 12.80 15.30 3.36
C LYS A 128 12.43 15.43 1.89
N PHE A 129 11.31 14.88 1.51
CA PHE A 129 10.72 15.11 0.21
C PHE A 129 10.11 16.53 0.19
N LYS A 130 10.51 17.36 -0.76
CA LYS A 130 9.83 18.62 -1.08
C LYS A 130 8.84 18.32 -2.19
N SER A 131 7.55 18.37 -1.86
CA SER A 131 6.51 18.28 -2.87
C SER A 131 6.45 19.59 -3.65
N GLU A 132 6.46 19.52 -4.96
CA GLU A 132 6.06 20.63 -5.81
C GLU A 132 4.53 20.69 -5.82
N ILE A 133 4.00 21.90 -5.68
CA ILE A 133 2.56 22.15 -5.66
C ILE A 133 2.22 22.91 -6.92
N TYR A 134 1.17 22.46 -7.61
CA TYR A 134 0.64 23.17 -8.77
C TYR A 134 0.06 24.53 -8.36
N SER A 135 0.38 25.58 -9.11
CA SER A 135 -0.31 26.86 -9.01
C SER A 135 -1.74 26.74 -9.56
N GLY A 136 -2.58 27.76 -9.32
CA GLY A 136 -3.93 27.79 -9.89
C GLY A 136 -3.90 27.75 -11.42
N GLU A 137 -2.99 28.51 -12.04
CA GLU A 137 -2.81 28.56 -13.50
C GLU A 137 -2.34 27.20 -14.07
N GLU A 138 -1.39 26.55 -13.41
CA GLU A 138 -0.92 25.22 -13.79
C GLU A 138 -2.03 24.17 -13.69
N LEU A 139 -2.90 24.25 -12.66
CA LEU A 139 -4.07 23.37 -12.53
C LEU A 139 -5.10 23.62 -13.62
N GLU A 140 -5.38 24.88 -13.97
CA GLU A 140 -6.28 25.22 -15.07
C GLU A 140 -5.77 24.67 -16.41
N GLN A 141 -4.46 24.79 -16.66
CA GLN A 141 -3.84 24.22 -17.85
C GLN A 141 -3.94 22.69 -17.84
N LEU A 142 -3.64 22.03 -16.70
CA LEU A 142 -3.77 20.58 -16.55
C LEU A 142 -5.19 20.12 -16.85
N PHE A 143 -6.20 20.79 -16.31
CA PHE A 143 -7.60 20.44 -16.54
C PHE A 143 -8.05 20.62 -17.99
N LYS A 144 -7.45 21.54 -18.73
CA LYS A 144 -7.71 21.69 -20.17
C LYS A 144 -7.08 20.56 -20.98
N VAL A 145 -5.84 20.21 -20.66
CA VAL A 145 -5.07 19.23 -21.43
C VAL A 145 -5.55 17.79 -21.16
N ILE A 146 -5.98 17.49 -19.93
CA ILE A 146 -6.37 16.12 -19.52
C ILE A 146 -7.78 15.73 -19.99
N GLN A 147 -8.54 16.63 -20.59
CA GLN A 147 -9.90 16.34 -21.05
C GLN A 147 -9.91 15.16 -22.04
N GLY A 148 -10.74 14.16 -21.73
CA GLY A 148 -10.87 12.93 -22.52
C GLY A 148 -9.79 11.87 -22.25
N ASP A 149 -8.76 12.18 -21.44
CA ASP A 149 -7.79 11.17 -21.03
C ASP A 149 -8.43 10.24 -19.99
N PRO A 150 -8.12 8.91 -20.04
CA PRO A 150 -8.64 7.97 -19.05
C PRO A 150 -8.33 8.32 -17.57
N SER A 151 -7.31 9.12 -17.29
CA SER A 151 -6.97 9.58 -15.94
C SER A 151 -7.70 10.86 -15.50
N GLU A 152 -8.46 11.52 -16.37
CA GLU A 152 -9.16 12.79 -16.11
C GLU A 152 -9.97 12.74 -14.80
N PHE A 153 -10.84 11.75 -14.67
CA PHE A 153 -11.64 11.58 -13.44
C PHE A 153 -10.78 11.48 -12.19
N GLY A 154 -9.75 10.66 -12.24
CA GLY A 154 -8.84 10.44 -11.12
C GLY A 154 -8.12 11.71 -10.67
N VAL A 155 -7.63 12.48 -11.63
CA VAL A 155 -6.89 13.74 -11.40
C VAL A 155 -7.82 14.82 -10.85
N ILE A 156 -9.01 14.97 -11.41
CA ILE A 156 -10.01 15.95 -10.95
C ILE A 156 -10.44 15.64 -9.51
N MET A 157 -10.73 14.37 -9.19
CA MET A 157 -11.13 13.97 -7.85
C MET A 157 -9.98 14.12 -6.83
N ALA A 158 -8.74 13.90 -7.24
CA ALA A 158 -7.57 14.17 -6.42
C ALA A 158 -7.38 15.66 -6.15
N ALA A 159 -7.50 16.50 -7.18
CA ALA A 159 -7.26 17.94 -7.09
C ALA A 159 -8.33 18.66 -6.22
N PHE A 160 -9.61 18.38 -6.45
CA PHE A 160 -10.68 19.07 -5.73
C PHE A 160 -10.95 18.54 -4.33
N TYR A 161 -10.78 17.24 -4.11
CA TYR A 161 -11.19 16.59 -2.85
C TYR A 161 -10.03 15.97 -2.05
N GLY A 162 -8.82 15.96 -2.60
CA GLY A 162 -7.68 15.30 -1.98
C GLY A 162 -7.89 13.80 -1.76
N LEU A 163 -8.66 13.15 -2.65
CA LEU A 163 -8.92 11.72 -2.53
C LEU A 163 -7.65 10.92 -2.78
N ARG A 164 -7.48 9.89 -1.97
CA ARG A 164 -6.41 8.91 -2.21
C ARG A 164 -6.75 8.06 -3.45
N ARG A 165 -5.73 7.61 -4.16
CA ARG A 165 -5.87 6.71 -5.32
C ARG A 165 -6.85 5.55 -5.07
N SER A 166 -6.74 4.89 -3.90
CA SER A 166 -7.62 3.79 -3.53
C SER A 166 -9.08 4.20 -3.28
N GLU A 167 -9.32 5.42 -2.85
CA GLU A 167 -10.65 6.02 -2.67
C GLU A 167 -11.27 6.37 -4.01
N ILE A 168 -10.48 6.95 -4.93
CA ILE A 168 -10.92 7.31 -6.29
C ILE A 168 -11.39 6.07 -7.05
N VAL A 169 -10.54 5.04 -7.10
CA VAL A 169 -10.86 3.79 -7.82
C VAL A 169 -11.98 2.99 -7.12
N GLY A 170 -12.11 3.18 -5.81
CA GLY A 170 -13.16 2.57 -5.00
C GLY A 170 -14.49 3.31 -5.02
N LEU A 171 -14.59 4.50 -5.63
CA LEU A 171 -15.81 5.30 -5.56
C LEU A 171 -16.97 4.62 -6.30
N LYS A 172 -18.12 4.51 -5.62
CA LYS A 172 -19.33 3.88 -6.12
C LYS A 172 -20.44 4.89 -6.35
N TRP A 173 -21.43 4.53 -7.16
CA TRP A 173 -22.58 5.39 -7.46
C TRP A 173 -23.45 5.67 -6.24
N ASP A 174 -23.60 4.71 -5.32
CA ASP A 174 -24.33 4.86 -4.06
C ASP A 174 -23.68 5.83 -3.06
N ALA A 175 -22.37 6.12 -3.26
CA ALA A 175 -21.66 7.13 -2.49
C ALA A 175 -22.00 8.58 -2.89
N ILE A 176 -22.71 8.78 -4.01
CA ILE A 176 -23.06 10.10 -4.55
C ILE A 176 -24.52 10.39 -4.28
N ASP A 177 -24.77 11.32 -3.39
CA ASP A 177 -26.10 11.87 -3.13
C ASP A 177 -26.28 13.14 -3.97
N PHE A 178 -26.89 12.97 -5.15
CA PHE A 178 -27.16 14.09 -6.07
C PHE A 178 -28.22 15.05 -5.53
N GLU A 179 -29.14 14.58 -4.71
CA GLU A 179 -30.20 15.40 -4.13
C GLU A 179 -29.65 16.34 -3.06
N ASN A 180 -28.92 15.78 -2.08
CA ASN A 180 -28.33 16.55 -0.98
C ASN A 180 -26.94 17.10 -1.29
N LYS A 181 -26.46 16.94 -2.53
CA LYS A 181 -25.14 17.41 -2.99
C LYS A 181 -23.98 16.95 -2.10
N LYS A 182 -23.86 15.64 -1.89
CA LYS A 182 -22.84 15.04 -1.02
C LYS A 182 -22.13 13.87 -1.69
N ILE A 183 -20.87 13.69 -1.30
CA ILE A 183 -20.04 12.52 -1.65
C ILE A 183 -19.58 11.86 -0.36
N SER A 184 -19.86 10.58 -0.18
CA SER A 184 -19.48 9.79 0.99
C SER A 184 -18.31 8.87 0.68
N ILE A 185 -17.16 9.11 1.28
CA ILE A 185 -15.94 8.30 1.07
C ILE A 185 -15.91 7.17 2.11
N GLN A 186 -16.26 5.96 1.69
CA GLN A 186 -16.39 4.80 2.57
C GLN A 186 -15.72 3.54 2.00
N HIS A 187 -15.63 3.44 0.68
CA HIS A 187 -15.11 2.29 -0.02
C HIS A 187 -13.72 2.54 -0.60
N THR A 188 -12.87 1.54 -0.59
CA THR A 188 -11.51 1.63 -1.15
C THR A 188 -11.15 0.36 -1.90
N VAL A 189 -10.36 0.52 -2.95
CA VAL A 189 -9.77 -0.58 -3.71
C VAL A 189 -8.26 -0.44 -3.72
N VAL A 190 -7.57 -1.50 -3.33
CA VAL A 190 -6.11 -1.56 -3.31
C VAL A 190 -5.63 -2.79 -4.07
N THR A 191 -4.41 -2.76 -4.59
CA THR A 191 -3.73 -3.93 -5.12
C THR A 191 -2.78 -4.52 -4.10
N ALA A 192 -2.73 -5.84 -4.01
CA ALA A 192 -1.73 -6.57 -3.25
C ALA A 192 -1.24 -7.77 -4.05
N LYS A 193 0.03 -8.13 -3.91
CA LYS A 193 0.60 -9.33 -4.55
C LYS A 193 0.45 -10.50 -3.57
N VAL A 194 -0.56 -11.34 -3.79
CA VAL A 194 -0.85 -12.51 -2.96
C VAL A 194 -0.38 -13.77 -3.70
N ASN A 195 0.51 -14.55 -3.08
CA ASN A 195 1.07 -15.77 -3.69
C ASN A 195 1.62 -15.55 -5.12
N GLY A 196 2.33 -14.45 -5.32
CA GLY A 196 2.89 -14.09 -6.63
C GLY A 196 1.92 -13.41 -7.60
N THR A 197 0.60 -13.45 -7.36
CA THR A 197 -0.43 -12.89 -8.23
C THR A 197 -0.90 -11.53 -7.70
N VAL A 198 -1.00 -10.53 -8.59
CA VAL A 198 -1.57 -9.22 -8.26
C VAL A 198 -3.09 -9.37 -8.15
N THR A 199 -3.63 -9.13 -6.96
CA THR A 199 -5.05 -9.23 -6.65
C THR A 199 -5.58 -7.88 -6.20
N GLU A 200 -6.76 -7.51 -6.67
CA GLU A 200 -7.48 -6.33 -6.21
C GLU A 200 -8.31 -6.68 -4.97
N ILE A 201 -8.21 -5.83 -3.97
CA ILE A 201 -8.91 -6.01 -2.70
C ILE A 201 -9.82 -4.79 -2.49
N ALA A 202 -11.13 -5.04 -2.62
CA ALA A 202 -12.16 -4.07 -2.33
C ALA A 202 -12.57 -4.14 -0.85
N ARG A 203 -12.79 -3.00 -0.20
CA ARG A 203 -13.14 -2.91 1.21
C ARG A 203 -14.10 -1.77 1.47
N ASP A 204 -15.16 -2.05 2.23
CA ASP A 204 -16.14 -1.05 2.72
C ASP A 204 -15.66 -0.32 3.99
N LYS A 205 -14.41 -0.59 4.43
CA LYS A 205 -13.82 0.07 5.59
C LYS A 205 -12.54 0.77 5.17
N THR A 206 -12.51 2.07 5.38
CA THR A 206 -11.26 2.83 5.34
C THR A 206 -10.38 2.45 6.54
N LYS A 207 -9.05 2.59 6.41
CA LYS A 207 -8.05 2.15 7.40
C LYS A 207 -8.25 2.72 8.81
N THR A 208 -8.94 3.84 8.94
CA THR A 208 -9.25 4.52 10.21
C THR A 208 -10.65 5.13 10.16
N LYS A 209 -11.31 5.29 11.32
CA LYS A 209 -12.61 5.98 11.44
C LYS A 209 -12.58 7.40 10.82
N SER A 210 -11.44 8.09 10.89
CA SER A 210 -11.24 9.43 10.32
C SER A 210 -11.15 9.45 8.79
N SER A 211 -11.08 8.30 8.14
CA SER A 211 -11.04 8.21 6.68
C SER A 211 -12.45 8.11 6.06
N CYS A 212 -13.48 7.72 6.84
CA CYS A 212 -14.87 7.86 6.45
C CYS A 212 -15.27 9.32 6.59
N ARG A 213 -15.56 9.97 5.48
CA ARG A 213 -15.93 11.39 5.46
C ARG A 213 -16.95 11.68 4.38
N THR A 214 -17.78 12.67 4.63
CA THR A 214 -18.72 13.20 3.64
C THR A 214 -18.23 14.58 3.20
N LEU A 215 -18.22 14.82 1.91
CA LEU A 215 -17.76 16.03 1.27
C LEU A 215 -18.89 16.64 0.45
N PRO A 216 -18.93 17.98 0.23
CA PRO A 216 -19.92 18.58 -0.65
C PRO A 216 -19.66 18.18 -2.12
N LEU A 217 -20.72 17.87 -2.86
CA LEU A 217 -20.65 17.65 -4.30
C LEU A 217 -20.66 19.01 -5.01
N ILE A 218 -19.48 19.43 -5.50
CA ILE A 218 -19.36 20.70 -6.24
C ILE A 218 -19.92 20.58 -7.66
N PRO A 219 -20.46 21.68 -8.24
CA PRO A 219 -21.16 21.64 -9.54
C PRO A 219 -20.35 21.06 -10.68
N ALA A 220 -19.04 21.37 -10.76
CA ALA A 220 -18.16 20.85 -11.79
C ALA A 220 -18.02 19.31 -11.73
N CYS A 221 -17.84 18.76 -10.53
CA CYS A 221 -17.79 17.31 -10.34
C CYS A 221 -19.15 16.64 -10.56
N GLU A 222 -20.24 17.29 -10.20
CA GLU A 222 -21.58 16.80 -10.48
C GLU A 222 -21.84 16.68 -11.99
N GLN A 223 -21.48 17.69 -12.76
CA GLN A 223 -21.60 17.65 -14.22
C GLN A 223 -20.79 16.51 -14.84
N MET A 224 -19.52 16.33 -14.39
CA MET A 224 -18.67 15.25 -14.82
C MET A 224 -19.27 13.88 -14.47
N LEU A 225 -19.73 13.66 -13.23
CA LEU A 225 -20.36 12.41 -12.80
C LEU A 225 -21.64 12.09 -13.59
N ASN A 226 -22.47 13.09 -13.87
CA ASN A 226 -23.66 12.91 -14.71
C ASN A 226 -23.32 12.53 -16.16
N LYS A 227 -22.23 13.11 -16.71
CA LYS A 227 -21.70 12.73 -18.03
C LYS A 227 -21.22 11.28 -18.02
N MET A 228 -20.39 10.90 -17.05
CA MET A 228 -19.87 9.53 -16.92
C MET A 228 -20.98 8.49 -16.77
N LYS A 229 -22.04 8.80 -16.00
CA LYS A 229 -23.18 7.90 -15.84
C LYS A 229 -23.87 7.62 -17.17
N LYS A 230 -24.13 8.66 -17.96
CA LYS A 230 -24.71 8.54 -19.31
C LYS A 230 -23.80 7.75 -20.26
N GLU A 231 -22.50 8.01 -20.22
CA GLU A 231 -21.50 7.27 -21.02
C GLU A 231 -21.46 5.79 -20.66
N GLN A 232 -21.47 5.43 -19.38
CA GLN A 232 -21.56 4.04 -18.95
C GLN A 232 -22.82 3.34 -19.43
N GLU A 233 -23.98 4.00 -19.33
CA GLU A 233 -25.25 3.49 -19.85
C GLU A 233 -25.21 3.28 -21.36
N GLN A 234 -24.63 4.21 -22.10
CA GLN A 234 -24.48 4.12 -23.56
C GLN A 234 -23.51 2.98 -23.94
N ASN A 235 -22.34 2.92 -23.30
CA ASN A 235 -21.36 1.87 -23.53
C ASN A 235 -21.96 0.47 -23.25
N ARG A 236 -22.73 0.33 -22.20
CA ARG A 236 -23.44 -0.91 -21.88
C ARG A 236 -24.40 -1.32 -22.99
N LYS A 237 -25.13 -0.36 -23.59
CA LYS A 237 -26.04 -0.63 -24.72
C LYS A 237 -25.27 -1.05 -25.97
N VAL A 238 -24.17 -0.35 -26.28
CA VAL A 238 -23.35 -0.61 -27.47
C VAL A 238 -22.60 -1.95 -27.36
N CYS A 239 -21.96 -2.21 -26.23
CA CYS A 239 -21.17 -3.41 -26.02
C CYS A 239 -22.03 -4.67 -25.72
N GLY A 240 -23.28 -4.48 -25.30
CA GLY A 240 -24.21 -5.58 -25.05
C GLY A 240 -23.64 -6.66 -24.14
N LYS A 241 -23.60 -7.89 -24.61
CA LYS A 241 -23.09 -9.06 -23.86
C LYS A 241 -21.59 -9.01 -23.55
N SER A 242 -20.82 -8.16 -24.24
CA SER A 242 -19.38 -8.00 -24.02
C SER A 242 -19.08 -7.01 -22.90
N TYR A 243 -20.08 -6.28 -22.41
CA TYR A 243 -19.90 -5.34 -21.31
C TYR A 243 -19.71 -6.09 -19.99
N CYS A 244 -18.68 -5.72 -19.22
CA CYS A 244 -18.43 -6.31 -17.90
C CYS A 244 -19.48 -5.83 -16.89
N THR A 245 -20.21 -6.77 -16.28
CA THR A 245 -21.26 -6.48 -15.31
C THR A 245 -20.82 -6.56 -13.85
N ASP A 246 -19.59 -6.96 -13.58
CA ASP A 246 -19.07 -7.15 -12.21
C ASP A 246 -18.85 -5.84 -11.45
N TYR A 247 -18.80 -4.69 -12.17
CA TYR A 247 -18.45 -3.38 -11.62
C TYR A 247 -19.51 -2.30 -11.92
N LEU A 248 -20.78 -2.69 -12.08
CA LEU A 248 -21.86 -1.75 -12.40
C LEU A 248 -22.10 -0.67 -11.33
N ASP A 249 -21.72 -0.96 -10.11
CA ASP A 249 -21.82 -0.06 -8.96
C ASP A 249 -20.64 0.94 -8.87
N TYR A 250 -19.55 0.72 -9.64
CA TYR A 250 -18.39 1.61 -9.62
C TYR A 250 -18.49 2.74 -10.64
N ILE A 251 -17.97 3.92 -10.26
CA ILE A 251 -17.95 5.11 -11.10
C ILE A 251 -16.79 5.04 -12.11
N TYR A 252 -15.61 4.58 -11.66
CA TYR A 252 -14.41 4.63 -12.47
C TYR A 252 -14.15 3.29 -13.17
N VAL A 253 -14.77 3.15 -14.33
CA VAL A 253 -14.67 1.99 -15.21
C VAL A 253 -14.22 2.41 -16.61
N ASP A 254 -13.66 1.48 -17.36
CA ASP A 254 -13.32 1.64 -18.77
C ASP A 254 -14.57 1.53 -19.69
N PRO A 255 -14.46 1.81 -21.00
CA PRO A 255 -15.59 1.70 -21.92
C PRO A 255 -16.22 0.29 -22.00
N MET A 256 -15.51 -0.76 -21.59
CA MET A 256 -16.01 -2.14 -21.50
C MET A 256 -16.61 -2.49 -20.15
N GLY A 257 -16.73 -1.53 -19.21
CA GLY A 257 -17.28 -1.72 -17.88
C GLY A 257 -16.32 -2.33 -16.87
N LYS A 258 -15.04 -2.51 -17.18
CA LYS A 258 -14.05 -3.00 -16.21
C LYS A 258 -13.58 -1.83 -15.34
N ARG A 259 -13.53 -2.07 -14.02
CA ARG A 259 -13.01 -1.07 -13.09
C ARG A 259 -11.56 -0.73 -13.40
N ILE A 260 -11.23 0.55 -13.40
CA ILE A 260 -9.85 1.02 -13.53
C ILE A 260 -9.03 0.52 -12.35
N ARG A 261 -7.84 -0.02 -12.62
CA ARG A 261 -6.95 -0.54 -11.58
C ARG A 261 -6.25 0.58 -10.82
N PRO A 262 -6.03 0.43 -9.51
CA PRO A 262 -5.28 1.44 -8.74
C PRO A 262 -3.92 1.80 -9.33
N ASP A 263 -3.21 0.83 -9.92
CA ASP A 263 -1.89 1.03 -10.49
C ASP A 263 -1.91 1.94 -11.73
N PHE A 264 -3.02 1.92 -12.48
CA PHE A 264 -3.17 2.71 -13.71
C PHE A 264 -2.88 4.20 -13.48
N LEU A 265 -3.53 4.81 -12.47
CA LEU A 265 -3.30 6.23 -12.19
C LEU A 265 -1.84 6.56 -11.87
N SER A 266 -1.13 5.66 -11.19
CA SER A 266 0.27 5.89 -10.80
C SER A 266 1.27 5.66 -11.93
N GLN A 267 0.88 4.91 -12.95
CA GLN A 267 1.71 4.62 -14.11
C GLN A 267 1.40 5.57 -15.27
N HIS A 268 0.12 5.72 -15.60
CA HIS A 268 -0.33 6.48 -16.75
C HIS A 268 -0.17 8.01 -16.56
N PHE A 269 -0.53 8.53 -15.39
CA PHE A 269 -0.51 10.00 -15.17
C PHE A 269 0.89 10.62 -15.25
N PRO A 270 1.96 10.04 -14.68
CA PRO A 270 3.32 10.54 -14.91
C PRO A 270 3.73 10.54 -16.39
N ASP A 271 3.39 9.46 -17.12
CA ASP A 271 3.69 9.38 -18.56
C ASP A 271 2.90 10.45 -19.36
N PHE A 272 1.65 10.69 -18.97
CA PHE A 272 0.82 11.76 -19.51
C PHE A 272 1.47 13.15 -19.29
N LEU A 273 1.95 13.43 -18.06
CA LEU A 273 2.62 14.71 -17.76
C LEU A 273 3.87 14.92 -18.62
N VAL A 274 4.70 13.87 -18.76
CA VAL A 274 5.90 13.92 -19.59
C VAL A 274 5.54 14.19 -21.07
N ALA A 275 4.53 13.49 -21.60
CA ALA A 275 4.08 13.63 -22.97
C ALA A 275 3.57 15.06 -23.29
N HIS A 276 3.00 15.74 -22.32
CA HIS A 276 2.47 17.09 -22.44
C HIS A 276 3.39 18.18 -21.88
N GLN A 277 4.65 17.84 -21.57
CA GLN A 277 5.67 18.75 -21.02
C GLN A 277 5.20 19.50 -19.76
N MET A 278 4.42 18.83 -18.93
CA MET A 278 3.93 19.32 -17.63
C MET A 278 4.80 18.81 -16.47
N LYS A 279 4.68 19.48 -15.32
CA LYS A 279 5.40 19.03 -14.11
C LYS A 279 4.98 17.64 -13.65
#